data_acd34a3d18d17edf1ecbbfefae6eb6c5
#
_entry.id   acd34a3d18d17edf1ecbbfefae6eb6c5
#
_cell.length_a   1.000
_cell.length_b   1.000
_cell.length_c   1.000
_cell.angle_alpha   90.00
_cell.angle_beta   90.00
_cell.angle_gamma   90.00
#
_symmetry.space_group_name_H-M   'P 1'
#
loop_
_entity.id
_entity.type
_entity.pdbx_description
1 polymer ?
#
loop_
_entity_poly.entity_id
_entity_poly.type
_entity_poly.pdbx_seq_one_letter_code
_entity_poly.pdbx_strand_id
1 'polypeptide(L)'
;MAILITILIVLVVLIAAFYGLFKYKNLPQKPDYFEYYKTQDTIPEGKVGVFATALIMPTDHSHAFFHNIIHKVFKVVVPWPFNILALKDRGVALLDPAHTHARKEFVPTHLEDPFGNDRDLDGIPYMEKYKQGEVVWVPPSSRIYLDHGYFLYKGHPSGEPSLCGKVANKSRLYYYGSGILQRKLPHWEESFKIINTVFDRLRQKYNNVEFRTESNMFYHEMREKLHELLDAGCDTIFLIAPMAIYSHFEEFNSGFRHCFEYIEEWKEKHPGKKVKVIIGSQMGDFQPLRQAFLEMLKDRLDTLPEGSDVMVAVTVHGMPWDHFKWEAWLQLAPAYRDKLFEEVKELVTKYKFGRTNVVTCQDEFADPIWDPKQHYLSTNRAYWSAINDGYDYAIGLPIEFFAENSDTLMHHAMKCFENFDQYDIEDPVDYPDWSAPYVRELVQGKTHVIYNGVPVGKYQKHVMEAFYQAVDSVLSQRKES
;
A
#
# COMPACT_ATOMS: atom_id res chain seq x y z
N MET A 1 -21.05 -40.00 -38.75
CA MET A 1 -20.16 -40.43 -37.66
C MET A 1 -18.77 -39.82 -37.80
N ALA A 2 -18.06 -39.94 -38.94
CA ALA A 2 -16.70 -39.38 -39.12
C ALA A 2 -16.62 -37.85 -38.89
N ILE A 3 -17.53 -37.06 -39.44
CA ILE A 3 -17.57 -35.59 -39.26
C ILE A 3 -17.75 -35.23 -37.76
N LEU A 4 -18.57 -35.92 -37.03
CA LEU A 4 -18.80 -35.64 -35.60
C LEU A 4 -17.55 -35.95 -34.75
N ILE A 5 -16.85 -37.02 -35.11
CA ILE A 5 -15.57 -37.40 -34.47
C ILE A 5 -14.50 -36.36 -34.79
N THR A 6 -14.41 -35.89 -36.03
CA THR A 6 -13.49 -34.86 -36.40
C THR A 6 -13.76 -33.54 -35.65
N ILE A 7 -15.00 -33.11 -35.56
CA ILE A 7 -15.41 -31.93 -34.79
C ILE A 7 -15.01 -32.08 -33.31
N LEU A 8 -15.26 -33.23 -32.72
CA LEU A 8 -14.91 -33.53 -31.33
C LEU A 8 -13.39 -33.47 -31.10
N ILE A 9 -12.60 -34.06 -32.01
CA ILE A 9 -11.13 -34.01 -31.93
C ILE A 9 -10.63 -32.56 -32.04
N VAL A 10 -11.14 -31.79 -33.00
CA VAL A 10 -10.77 -30.36 -33.16
C VAL A 10 -11.12 -29.58 -31.90
N LEU A 11 -12.30 -29.80 -31.33
CA LEU A 11 -12.71 -29.12 -30.09
C LEU A 11 -11.80 -29.46 -28.92
N VAL A 12 -11.43 -30.73 -28.75
CA VAL A 12 -10.51 -31.19 -27.70
C VAL A 12 -9.13 -30.54 -27.87
N VAL A 13 -8.62 -30.48 -29.11
CA VAL A 13 -7.33 -29.83 -29.42
C VAL A 13 -7.38 -28.34 -29.11
N LEU A 14 -8.45 -27.65 -29.48
CA LEU A 14 -8.64 -26.21 -29.20
C LEU A 14 -8.73 -25.93 -27.68
N ILE A 15 -9.48 -26.77 -26.93
CA ILE A 15 -9.58 -26.67 -25.48
C ILE A 15 -8.19 -26.90 -24.84
N ALA A 16 -7.46 -27.93 -25.29
CA ALA A 16 -6.14 -28.22 -24.76
C ALA A 16 -5.13 -27.07 -25.06
N ALA A 17 -5.17 -26.55 -26.29
CA ALA A 17 -4.35 -25.41 -26.69
C ALA A 17 -4.70 -24.13 -25.88
N PHE A 18 -6.00 -23.85 -25.72
CA PHE A 18 -6.45 -22.74 -24.88
C PHE A 18 -6.00 -22.91 -23.41
N TYR A 19 -6.17 -24.10 -22.86
CA TYR A 19 -5.73 -24.41 -21.51
C TYR A 19 -4.23 -24.26 -21.34
N GLY A 20 -3.45 -24.74 -22.31
CA GLY A 20 -1.99 -24.55 -22.34
C GLY A 20 -1.60 -23.07 -22.37
N LEU A 21 -2.25 -22.30 -23.25
CA LEU A 21 -2.05 -20.85 -23.34
C LEU A 21 -2.48 -20.12 -22.07
N PHE A 22 -3.63 -20.48 -21.50
CA PHE A 22 -4.12 -19.95 -20.23
C PHE A 22 -3.12 -20.19 -19.10
N LYS A 23 -2.64 -21.42 -18.98
CA LYS A 23 -1.60 -21.77 -18.00
C LYS A 23 -0.33 -20.96 -18.19
N TYR A 24 0.16 -20.88 -19.44
CA TYR A 24 1.37 -20.13 -19.79
C TYR A 24 1.25 -18.64 -19.45
N LYS A 25 0.14 -18.01 -19.85
CA LYS A 25 -0.10 -16.56 -19.60
C LYS A 25 -0.31 -16.22 -18.14
N ASN A 26 -0.80 -17.18 -17.34
CA ASN A 26 -1.02 -17.02 -15.91
C ASN A 26 0.07 -17.70 -15.07
N LEU A 27 1.15 -18.18 -15.70
CA LEU A 27 2.34 -18.60 -14.96
C LEU A 27 2.92 -17.40 -14.21
N PRO A 28 3.31 -17.60 -12.94
CA PRO A 28 4.08 -16.58 -12.24
C PRO A 28 5.35 -16.31 -13.03
N GLN A 29 5.55 -15.07 -13.38
CA GLN A 29 6.86 -14.67 -13.84
C GLN A 29 7.72 -14.54 -12.60
N LYS A 30 8.78 -15.35 -12.51
CA LYS A 30 9.81 -15.15 -11.49
C LYS A 30 10.37 -13.75 -11.73
N PRO A 31 10.37 -12.87 -10.75
CA PRO A 31 10.85 -11.52 -10.97
C PRO A 31 12.37 -11.57 -11.07
N ASP A 32 12.88 -11.29 -12.23
CA ASP A 32 14.31 -11.19 -12.49
C ASP A 32 14.98 -10.16 -11.55
N TYR A 33 14.26 -9.10 -11.19
CA TYR A 33 14.72 -8.05 -10.28
C TYR A 33 14.93 -8.51 -8.84
N PHE A 34 14.21 -9.50 -8.35
CA PHE A 34 14.47 -10.06 -7.02
C PHE A 34 15.73 -10.94 -7.01
N GLU A 35 15.94 -11.73 -8.03
CA GLU A 35 17.19 -12.50 -8.16
C GLU A 35 18.38 -11.54 -8.35
N TYR A 36 18.19 -10.47 -9.11
CA TYR A 36 19.17 -9.40 -9.20
C TYR A 36 19.48 -8.80 -7.84
N TYR A 37 18.44 -8.43 -7.06
CA TYR A 37 18.60 -7.92 -5.69
C TYR A 37 19.41 -8.85 -4.79
N LYS A 38 19.20 -10.15 -4.87
CA LYS A 38 19.93 -11.14 -4.06
C LYS A 38 21.40 -11.33 -4.47
N THR A 39 21.72 -11.15 -5.73
CA THR A 39 23.02 -11.51 -6.30
C THR A 39 23.86 -10.32 -6.76
N GLN A 40 23.30 -9.12 -6.68
CA GLN A 40 23.95 -7.90 -7.11
C GLN A 40 25.23 -7.59 -6.33
N ASP A 41 26.19 -6.96 -7.01
CA ASP A 41 27.28 -6.29 -6.33
C ASP A 41 26.82 -4.93 -5.80
N THR A 42 26.91 -4.73 -4.49
CA THR A 42 26.42 -3.52 -3.78
C THR A 42 27.48 -2.44 -3.62
N ILE A 43 28.68 -2.60 -4.19
CA ILE A 43 29.74 -1.58 -4.10
C ILE A 43 29.49 -0.49 -5.18
N PRO A 44 29.21 0.76 -4.80
CA PRO A 44 29.01 1.84 -5.77
C PRO A 44 30.30 2.19 -6.53
N GLU A 45 30.14 2.56 -7.79
CA GLU A 45 31.22 2.97 -8.68
C GLU A 45 30.99 4.40 -9.20
N GLY A 46 32.02 5.21 -9.29
CA GLY A 46 31.96 6.55 -9.83
C GLY A 46 31.05 7.51 -9.07
N LYS A 47 30.39 8.42 -9.79
CA LYS A 47 29.37 9.31 -9.22
C LYS A 47 28.08 8.53 -8.95
N VAL A 48 27.50 8.70 -7.77
CA VAL A 48 26.32 7.95 -7.32
C VAL A 48 25.08 8.84 -7.34
N GLY A 49 24.00 8.34 -7.94
CA GLY A 49 22.67 8.89 -7.82
C GLY A 49 21.80 7.99 -6.94
N VAL A 50 21.32 8.48 -5.83
CA VAL A 50 20.35 7.79 -4.98
C VAL A 50 18.94 8.17 -5.40
N PHE A 51 18.13 7.19 -5.74
CA PHE A 51 16.73 7.36 -6.09
C PHE A 51 15.84 6.60 -5.12
N ALA A 52 15.11 7.34 -4.27
CA ALA A 52 14.14 6.73 -3.37
C ALA A 52 12.75 6.75 -4.01
N THR A 53 12.09 5.59 -4.05
CA THR A 53 10.73 5.47 -4.56
C THR A 53 9.93 4.42 -3.80
N ALA A 54 8.71 4.75 -3.45
CA ALA A 54 7.77 3.88 -2.75
C ALA A 54 6.33 4.23 -3.10
N LEU A 55 5.39 3.43 -2.63
CA LEU A 55 3.98 3.77 -2.65
C LEU A 55 3.75 4.96 -1.70
N ILE A 56 3.76 6.17 -2.22
CA ILE A 56 3.49 7.40 -1.48
C ILE A 56 2.17 7.97 -1.98
N MET A 57 1.18 7.98 -1.11
CA MET A 57 -0.17 8.43 -1.44
C MET A 57 -0.22 9.95 -1.53
N PRO A 58 -0.79 10.53 -2.62
CA PRO A 58 -0.90 11.97 -2.76
C PRO A 58 -1.90 12.56 -1.75
N THR A 59 -1.60 13.78 -1.32
CA THR A 59 -2.43 14.52 -0.36
C THR A 59 -3.88 14.71 -0.82
N ASP A 60 -4.08 14.75 -2.12
CA ASP A 60 -5.37 15.13 -2.71
C ASP A 60 -6.18 13.96 -3.26
N HIS A 61 -5.77 12.71 -3.05
CA HIS A 61 -6.46 11.51 -3.52
C HIS A 61 -6.90 11.57 -4.98
N SER A 62 -5.97 11.90 -5.86
CA SER A 62 -6.29 12.03 -7.28
C SER A 62 -6.91 10.75 -7.83
N HIS A 63 -7.85 10.90 -8.74
CA HIS A 63 -8.45 9.77 -9.43
C HIS A 63 -7.38 8.90 -10.13
N ALA A 64 -6.36 9.54 -10.70
CA ALA A 64 -5.25 8.85 -11.35
C ALA A 64 -4.50 7.91 -10.39
N PHE A 65 -4.29 8.32 -9.14
CA PHE A 65 -3.65 7.48 -8.13
C PHE A 65 -4.45 6.20 -7.88
N PHE A 66 -5.74 6.32 -7.56
CA PHE A 66 -6.59 5.16 -7.32
C PHE A 66 -6.76 4.28 -8.56
N HIS A 67 -6.85 4.89 -9.74
CA HIS A 67 -6.89 4.13 -11.00
C HIS A 67 -5.62 3.30 -11.18
N ASN A 68 -4.46 3.89 -10.95
CA ASN A 68 -3.18 3.19 -11.09
C ASN A 68 -3.05 2.01 -10.11
N ILE A 69 -3.44 2.19 -8.85
CA ILE A 69 -3.45 1.10 -7.86
C ILE A 69 -4.38 -0.03 -8.31
N ILE A 70 -5.65 0.28 -8.56
CA ILE A 70 -6.63 -0.75 -8.93
C ILE A 70 -6.28 -1.42 -10.26
N HIS A 71 -5.70 -0.67 -11.21
CA HIS A 71 -5.19 -1.24 -12.46
C HIS A 71 -4.09 -2.27 -12.20
N LYS A 72 -3.15 -1.98 -11.30
CA LYS A 72 -2.10 -2.93 -10.88
C LYS A 72 -2.71 -4.18 -10.26
N VAL A 73 -3.61 -4.00 -9.28
CA VAL A 73 -4.31 -5.11 -8.62
C VAL A 73 -5.01 -5.98 -9.65
N PHE A 74 -5.80 -5.40 -10.55
CA PHE A 74 -6.53 -6.16 -11.57
C PHE A 74 -5.62 -6.88 -12.55
N LYS A 75 -4.49 -6.26 -12.90
CA LYS A 75 -3.50 -6.88 -13.79
C LYS A 75 -2.92 -8.18 -13.21
N VAL A 76 -2.81 -8.24 -11.89
CA VAL A 76 -2.22 -9.39 -11.18
C VAL A 76 -3.29 -10.39 -10.74
N VAL A 77 -4.38 -9.90 -10.14
CA VAL A 77 -5.41 -10.74 -9.50
C VAL A 77 -6.38 -11.35 -10.53
N VAL A 78 -6.72 -10.61 -11.58
CA VAL A 78 -7.65 -11.09 -12.60
C VAL A 78 -6.90 -11.91 -13.64
N PRO A 79 -7.17 -13.21 -13.80
CA PRO A 79 -6.43 -14.05 -14.74
C PRO A 79 -6.69 -13.66 -16.19
N TRP A 80 -5.67 -13.82 -17.04
CA TRP A 80 -5.83 -13.72 -18.48
C TRP A 80 -6.80 -14.82 -18.99
N PRO A 81 -7.71 -14.55 -19.94
CA PRO A 81 -7.91 -13.29 -20.67
C PRO A 81 -8.89 -12.30 -20.00
N PHE A 82 -9.43 -12.61 -18.85
CA PHE A 82 -10.46 -11.78 -18.20
C PHE A 82 -9.92 -10.42 -17.76
N ASN A 83 -8.63 -10.33 -17.43
CA ASN A 83 -7.99 -9.06 -17.11
C ASN A 83 -8.07 -8.06 -18.29
N ILE A 84 -7.97 -8.54 -19.52
CA ILE A 84 -8.11 -7.66 -20.71
C ILE A 84 -9.47 -6.98 -20.72
N LEU A 85 -10.54 -7.70 -20.38
CA LEU A 85 -11.89 -7.15 -20.33
C LEU A 85 -12.08 -6.21 -19.13
N ALA A 86 -11.52 -6.58 -17.99
CA ALA A 86 -11.62 -5.80 -16.76
C ALA A 86 -10.82 -4.48 -16.83
N LEU A 87 -9.71 -4.47 -17.57
CA LEU A 87 -8.83 -3.32 -17.72
C LEU A 87 -9.15 -2.47 -18.96
N LYS A 88 -10.00 -2.99 -19.86
CA LYS A 88 -10.34 -2.29 -21.10
C LYS A 88 -11.32 -1.15 -20.83
N ASP A 89 -10.81 0.04 -20.77
CA ASP A 89 -11.63 1.23 -20.88
C ASP A 89 -12.15 1.36 -22.30
N ARG A 90 -13.43 1.66 -22.42
CA ARG A 90 -14.05 1.98 -23.71
C ARG A 90 -13.79 3.41 -24.11
N GLY A 91 -12.95 4.10 -23.38
CA GLY A 91 -12.51 5.47 -23.61
C GLY A 91 -11.41 5.87 -22.64
N VAL A 92 -10.64 6.86 -23.02
CA VAL A 92 -9.44 7.34 -22.30
C VAL A 92 -9.78 8.27 -21.14
N ALA A 93 -11.05 8.55 -20.91
CA ALA A 93 -11.52 9.63 -20.05
C ALA A 93 -11.17 9.49 -18.57
N LEU A 94 -10.97 8.27 -18.09
CA LEU A 94 -10.58 8.07 -16.69
C LEU A 94 -9.16 8.52 -16.40
N LEU A 95 -8.35 8.68 -17.44
CA LEU A 95 -6.99 9.19 -17.38
C LEU A 95 -6.87 10.64 -17.85
N ASP A 96 -7.99 11.23 -18.34
CA ASP A 96 -8.00 12.61 -18.79
C ASP A 96 -7.74 13.56 -17.60
N PRO A 97 -6.79 14.50 -17.70
CA PRO A 97 -6.58 15.55 -16.71
C PRO A 97 -7.84 16.33 -16.34
N ALA A 98 -8.79 16.49 -17.25
CA ALA A 98 -10.10 17.05 -16.97
C ALA A 98 -10.88 16.23 -15.92
N HIS A 99 -10.63 14.94 -15.81
CA HIS A 99 -11.21 14.04 -14.81
C HIS A 99 -10.44 14.00 -13.51
N THR A 100 -9.20 14.44 -13.47
CA THR A 100 -8.48 14.63 -12.20
C THR A 100 -9.12 15.74 -11.37
N HIS A 101 -9.83 16.65 -12.02
CA HIS A 101 -10.70 17.63 -11.36
C HIS A 101 -12.06 17.07 -10.96
N ALA A 102 -12.43 15.90 -11.44
CA ALA A 102 -13.66 15.20 -11.09
C ALA A 102 -13.81 14.86 -9.61
N ARG A 103 -12.75 15.05 -8.82
CA ARG A 103 -12.80 15.01 -7.37
C ARG A 103 -13.91 15.88 -6.77
N LYS A 104 -14.15 17.05 -7.32
CA LYS A 104 -15.27 17.91 -6.93
C LYS A 104 -16.60 17.40 -7.45
N GLU A 105 -16.56 16.39 -8.23
CA GLU A 105 -17.64 15.91 -9.05
C GLU A 105 -18.24 14.63 -8.52
N PHE A 106 -17.73 13.96 -7.53
CA PHE A 106 -18.32 12.78 -6.95
C PHE A 106 -18.56 13.00 -5.46
N VAL A 107 -19.81 13.09 -5.09
CA VAL A 107 -20.21 13.22 -3.68
C VAL A 107 -20.48 11.83 -3.16
N PRO A 108 -19.71 11.35 -2.18
CA PRO A 108 -20.04 10.13 -1.48
C PRO A 108 -21.30 10.34 -0.66
N THR A 109 -22.14 9.35 -0.61
CA THR A 109 -23.33 9.39 0.21
C THR A 109 -23.67 8.00 0.66
N HIS A 110 -24.04 7.89 1.93
CA HIS A 110 -24.47 6.66 2.59
C HIS A 110 -25.93 6.32 2.32
N LEU A 111 -26.61 7.17 1.56
CA LEU A 111 -28.03 7.06 1.35
C LEU A 111 -28.34 6.37 0.03
N GLU A 112 -29.37 5.54 0.04
CA GLU A 112 -29.97 5.02 -1.21
C GLU A 112 -30.47 6.17 -2.11
N ASP A 113 -30.94 7.23 -1.47
CA ASP A 113 -31.29 8.50 -2.11
C ASP A 113 -30.38 9.62 -1.58
N PRO A 114 -29.31 9.98 -2.31
CA PRO A 114 -28.41 11.06 -1.89
C PRO A 114 -29.07 12.43 -1.83
N PHE A 115 -30.29 12.57 -2.33
CA PHE A 115 -31.02 13.83 -2.44
C PHE A 115 -32.23 13.88 -1.49
N GLY A 116 -32.55 12.77 -0.83
CA GLY A 116 -33.80 12.60 -0.08
C GLY A 116 -33.83 13.19 1.32
N ASN A 117 -32.72 13.59 1.90
CA ASN A 117 -32.66 14.10 3.27
C ASN A 117 -31.86 15.39 3.34
N ASP A 118 -32.44 16.41 3.89
CA ASP A 118 -31.95 17.71 4.42
C ASP A 118 -30.44 18.07 4.30
N ARG A 119 -29.73 17.48 3.37
CA ARG A 119 -28.37 17.87 3.04
C ARG A 119 -28.43 19.06 2.09
N ASP A 120 -27.76 20.11 2.51
CA ASP A 120 -27.47 21.23 1.63
C ASP A 120 -26.56 20.77 0.50
N LEU A 121 -27.19 20.37 -0.60
CA LEU A 121 -26.51 19.99 -1.82
C LEU A 121 -26.31 21.20 -2.76
N ASP A 122 -26.67 22.38 -2.31
CA ASP A 122 -26.44 23.62 -3.04
C ASP A 122 -24.94 23.89 -3.15
N GLY A 123 -24.50 24.23 -4.35
CA GLY A 123 -23.10 24.44 -4.65
C GLY A 123 -22.31 23.17 -5.02
N ILE A 124 -22.94 22.00 -5.09
CA ILE A 124 -22.33 20.79 -5.63
C ILE A 124 -22.46 20.84 -7.17
N PRO A 125 -21.36 20.92 -7.92
CA PRO A 125 -21.39 21.12 -9.38
C PRO A 125 -22.17 20.06 -10.17
N TYR A 126 -22.45 18.90 -9.55
CA TYR A 126 -23.15 17.77 -10.21
C TYR A 126 -24.63 17.80 -10.15
N MET A 127 -25.19 18.52 -9.23
CA MET A 127 -26.63 18.52 -9.08
C MET A 127 -27.32 19.00 -10.35
N GLU A 128 -26.75 20.00 -11.01
CA GLU A 128 -27.27 20.45 -12.29
C GLU A 128 -27.10 19.39 -13.37
N LYS A 129 -25.95 18.75 -13.45
CA LYS A 129 -25.69 17.67 -14.40
C LYS A 129 -26.52 16.42 -14.12
N TYR A 130 -26.79 16.12 -12.85
CA TYR A 130 -27.71 15.05 -12.47
C TYR A 130 -29.16 15.36 -12.91
N LYS A 131 -29.63 16.55 -12.62
CA LYS A 131 -30.97 17.02 -13.08
C LYS A 131 -31.11 16.99 -14.59
N GLN A 132 -30.04 17.27 -15.31
CA GLN A 132 -29.98 17.20 -16.79
C GLN A 132 -29.79 15.76 -17.30
N GLY A 133 -29.59 14.78 -16.42
CA GLY A 133 -29.40 13.39 -16.81
C GLY A 133 -28.01 13.06 -17.37
N GLU A 134 -27.06 13.96 -17.25
CA GLU A 134 -25.68 13.76 -17.69
C GLU A 134 -24.88 12.90 -16.73
N VAL A 135 -25.30 12.84 -15.48
CA VAL A 135 -24.70 12.05 -14.42
C VAL A 135 -25.71 11.06 -13.90
N VAL A 136 -25.31 9.85 -13.61
CA VAL A 136 -26.15 8.83 -12.98
C VAL A 136 -25.59 8.46 -11.61
N TRP A 137 -26.51 8.24 -10.68
CA TRP A 137 -26.21 7.67 -9.39
C TRP A 137 -26.00 6.16 -9.51
N VAL A 138 -24.89 5.64 -8.98
CA VAL A 138 -24.63 4.22 -8.83
C VAL A 138 -24.76 3.88 -7.36
N PRO A 139 -25.75 3.07 -6.98
CA PRO A 139 -26.00 2.75 -5.58
C PRO A 139 -24.87 1.96 -4.94
N PRO A 140 -24.81 1.90 -3.61
CA PRO A 140 -23.89 1.07 -2.87
C PRO A 140 -23.98 -0.41 -3.30
N SER A 141 -22.87 -1.10 -3.21
CA SER A 141 -22.83 -2.53 -3.53
C SER A 141 -21.99 -3.24 -2.49
N SER A 142 -22.59 -4.15 -1.77
CA SER A 142 -21.99 -4.95 -0.70
C SER A 142 -20.82 -5.85 -1.13
N ARG A 143 -20.54 -5.95 -2.41
CA ARG A 143 -19.53 -6.89 -2.92
C ARG A 143 -18.12 -6.30 -3.05
N ILE A 144 -17.94 -4.99 -2.94
CA ILE A 144 -16.65 -4.34 -3.12
C ILE A 144 -16.57 -3.19 -2.13
N TYR A 145 -16.02 -3.45 -0.98
CA TYR A 145 -15.56 -2.50 0.04
C TYR A 145 -16.53 -1.47 0.61
N LEU A 146 -17.73 -1.21 0.02
CA LEU A 146 -18.29 0.09 0.28
C LEU A 146 -19.79 0.11 0.30
N ASP A 147 -20.27 0.64 1.39
CA ASP A 147 -21.66 0.99 1.62
C ASP A 147 -22.07 2.31 0.95
N HIS A 148 -21.15 2.93 0.19
CA HIS A 148 -21.39 4.22 -0.45
C HIS A 148 -21.71 4.08 -1.92
N GLY A 149 -22.67 4.85 -2.40
CA GLY A 149 -22.88 5.07 -3.82
C GLY A 149 -21.89 6.10 -4.41
N TYR A 150 -21.95 6.30 -5.69
CA TYR A 150 -21.16 7.31 -6.39
C TYR A 150 -21.87 7.81 -7.66
N PHE A 151 -21.46 8.98 -8.13
CA PHE A 151 -21.94 9.51 -9.40
C PHE A 151 -21.02 9.08 -10.55
N LEU A 152 -21.63 8.72 -11.66
CA LEU A 152 -20.94 8.37 -12.89
C LEU A 152 -21.45 9.25 -14.03
N TYR A 153 -20.56 9.87 -14.80
CA TYR A 153 -20.93 10.59 -15.99
C TYR A 153 -21.52 9.66 -17.05
N LYS A 154 -22.75 9.95 -17.41
CA LYS A 154 -23.47 9.26 -18.47
C LYS A 154 -23.18 9.92 -19.80
N GLY A 155 -22.66 9.16 -20.76
CA GLY A 155 -22.40 9.68 -22.09
C GLY A 155 -21.17 10.57 -22.23
N HIS A 156 -20.21 10.46 -21.29
CA HIS A 156 -18.91 11.06 -21.50
C HIS A 156 -18.35 10.63 -22.87
N PRO A 157 -17.66 11.53 -23.62
CA PRO A 157 -17.13 11.23 -24.97
C PRO A 157 -16.29 9.96 -25.07
N SER A 158 -15.69 9.56 -23.95
CA SER A 158 -14.87 8.36 -23.82
C SER A 158 -15.65 7.08 -23.50
N GLY A 159 -16.96 7.15 -23.31
CA GLY A 159 -17.81 6.01 -22.98
C GLY A 159 -17.77 5.57 -21.51
N GLU A 160 -18.29 4.37 -21.25
CA GLU A 160 -18.31 3.82 -19.88
C GLU A 160 -16.90 3.43 -19.44
N PRO A 161 -16.53 3.71 -18.17
CA PRO A 161 -15.28 3.28 -17.61
C PRO A 161 -15.21 1.74 -17.53
N SER A 162 -14.00 1.22 -17.58
CA SER A 162 -13.71 -0.18 -17.30
C SER A 162 -14.19 -0.57 -15.91
N LEU A 163 -14.25 -1.87 -15.65
CA LEU A 163 -14.50 -2.37 -14.30
C LEU A 163 -13.43 -1.84 -13.32
N CYS A 164 -12.17 -1.78 -13.76
CA CYS A 164 -11.07 -1.18 -13.02
C CYS A 164 -11.38 0.28 -12.65
N GLY A 165 -11.78 1.10 -13.61
CA GLY A 165 -12.10 2.51 -13.36
C GLY A 165 -13.29 2.69 -12.41
N LYS A 166 -14.30 1.83 -12.52
CA LYS A 166 -15.45 1.85 -11.59
C LYS A 166 -15.04 1.53 -10.16
N VAL A 167 -14.17 0.53 -9.97
CA VAL A 167 -13.64 0.16 -8.64
C VAL A 167 -12.74 1.25 -8.08
N ALA A 168 -11.85 1.82 -8.91
CA ALA A 168 -10.98 2.92 -8.51
C ALA A 168 -11.78 4.14 -8.02
N ASN A 169 -12.85 4.48 -8.74
CA ASN A 169 -13.76 5.54 -8.32
C ASN A 169 -14.44 5.25 -6.98
N LYS A 170 -14.92 4.03 -6.82
CA LYS A 170 -15.52 3.61 -5.54
C LYS A 170 -14.55 3.74 -4.38
N SER A 171 -13.34 3.20 -4.53
CA SER A 171 -12.30 3.28 -3.50
C SER A 171 -12.02 4.73 -3.12
N ARG A 172 -11.85 5.60 -4.11
CA ARG A 172 -11.63 7.02 -3.87
C ARG A 172 -12.77 7.67 -3.07
N LEU A 173 -14.00 7.41 -3.48
CA LEU A 173 -15.17 8.00 -2.83
C LEU A 173 -15.41 7.47 -1.43
N TYR A 174 -15.04 6.24 -1.19
CA TYR A 174 -15.06 5.66 0.13
C TYR A 174 -14.18 6.45 1.10
N TYR A 175 -12.93 6.67 0.75
CA TYR A 175 -12.04 7.50 1.57
C TYR A 175 -12.54 8.95 1.70
N TYR A 176 -13.21 9.47 0.67
CA TYR A 176 -13.82 10.78 0.72
C TYR A 176 -14.98 10.84 1.74
N GLY A 177 -15.85 9.83 1.74
CA GLY A 177 -17.02 9.77 2.62
C GLY A 177 -16.68 9.66 4.10
N SER A 178 -15.59 8.96 4.42
CA SER A 178 -15.14 8.79 5.79
C SER A 178 -14.56 10.04 6.46
N GLY A 179 -14.58 11.19 5.78
CA GLY A 179 -14.01 12.43 6.30
C GLY A 179 -12.49 12.52 6.24
N ILE A 180 -11.77 11.43 5.97
CA ILE A 180 -10.31 11.44 5.80
C ILE A 180 -9.90 12.40 4.68
N LEU A 181 -10.66 12.45 3.61
CA LEU A 181 -10.39 13.31 2.46
C LEU A 181 -10.76 14.77 2.64
N GLN A 182 -11.59 15.09 3.60
CA GLN A 182 -11.84 16.48 3.97
C GLN A 182 -10.60 17.08 4.63
N ARG A 183 -9.70 16.23 5.11
CA ARG A 183 -8.38 16.57 5.63
C ARG A 183 -7.33 16.04 4.67
N LYS A 184 -6.25 16.76 4.51
CA LYS A 184 -5.12 16.30 3.71
C LYS A 184 -4.53 15.05 4.35
N LEU A 185 -4.37 13.97 3.60
CA LEU A 185 -3.60 12.82 4.08
C LEU A 185 -2.15 13.23 4.34
N PRO A 186 -1.59 12.90 5.49
CA PRO A 186 -0.23 13.28 5.83
C PRO A 186 0.81 12.47 5.07
N HIS A 187 0.43 11.34 4.52
CA HIS A 187 1.36 10.35 3.96
C HIS A 187 2.33 10.94 2.94
N TRP A 188 1.85 11.81 2.05
CA TRP A 188 2.68 12.51 1.09
C TRP A 188 3.73 13.41 1.77
N GLU A 189 3.26 14.33 2.60
CA GLU A 189 4.11 15.31 3.24
C GLU A 189 5.09 14.67 4.24
N GLU A 190 4.61 13.73 5.06
CA GLU A 190 5.44 13.03 6.05
C GLU A 190 6.46 12.09 5.40
N SER A 191 6.09 11.35 4.36
CA SER A 191 7.03 10.48 3.65
C SER A 191 8.15 11.27 2.98
N PHE A 192 7.82 12.33 2.25
CA PHE A 192 8.84 13.18 1.64
C PHE A 192 9.66 13.94 2.67
N LYS A 193 9.09 14.35 3.79
CA LYS A 193 9.82 14.96 4.90
C LYS A 193 10.84 13.98 5.49
N ILE A 194 10.46 12.73 5.74
CA ILE A 194 11.37 11.68 6.22
C ILE A 194 12.52 11.48 5.22
N ILE A 195 12.20 11.27 3.94
CA ILE A 195 13.18 11.01 2.90
C ILE A 195 14.13 12.20 2.75
N ASN A 196 13.61 13.42 2.61
CA ASN A 196 14.42 14.60 2.39
C ASN A 196 15.29 14.94 3.61
N THR A 197 14.78 14.78 4.83
CA THR A 197 15.57 14.98 6.06
C THR A 197 16.77 14.02 6.10
N VAL A 198 16.56 12.75 5.72
CA VAL A 198 17.66 11.77 5.64
C VAL A 198 18.63 12.13 4.51
N PHE A 199 18.13 12.54 3.35
CA PHE A 199 18.97 12.95 2.24
C PHE A 199 19.83 14.18 2.58
N ASP A 200 19.28 15.15 3.31
CA ASP A 200 20.05 16.33 3.74
C ASP A 200 21.18 15.95 4.70
N ARG A 201 20.92 14.99 5.59
CA ARG A 201 21.94 14.42 6.48
C ARG A 201 23.03 13.68 5.71
N LEU A 202 22.66 12.89 4.69
CA LEU A 202 23.59 12.17 3.82
C LEU A 202 24.41 13.11 2.92
N ARG A 203 23.82 14.19 2.41
CA ARG A 203 24.54 15.24 1.65
C ARG A 203 25.67 15.88 2.46
N GLN A 204 25.52 16.01 3.77
CA GLN A 204 26.58 16.52 4.64
C GLN A 204 27.75 15.54 4.77
N LYS A 205 27.49 14.25 4.61
CA LYS A 205 28.50 13.19 4.71
C LYS A 205 29.14 12.83 3.36
N TYR A 206 28.37 12.90 2.27
CA TYR A 206 28.78 12.44 0.96
C TYR A 206 28.72 13.54 -0.10
N ASN A 207 29.88 14.11 -0.47
CA ASN A 207 29.98 15.28 -1.35
C ASN A 207 29.71 15.01 -2.84
N ASN A 208 29.76 13.79 -3.30
CA ASN A 208 29.62 13.43 -4.73
C ASN A 208 28.48 12.43 -4.96
N VAL A 209 27.37 12.68 -4.28
CA VAL A 209 26.16 11.87 -4.36
C VAL A 209 24.98 12.79 -4.64
N GLU A 210 24.22 12.45 -5.67
CA GLU A 210 22.97 13.12 -6.01
C GLU A 210 21.79 12.36 -5.40
N PHE A 211 20.75 13.07 -4.98
CA PHE A 211 19.58 12.47 -4.32
C PHE A 211 18.30 12.96 -4.97
N ARG A 212 17.44 12.02 -5.39
CA ARG A 212 16.09 12.31 -5.88
C ARG A 212 15.10 11.33 -5.26
N THR A 213 13.86 11.75 -5.21
CA THR A 213 12.76 10.90 -4.73
C THR A 213 11.47 11.19 -5.47
N GLU A 214 10.66 10.16 -5.69
CA GLU A 214 9.31 10.29 -6.23
C GLU A 214 8.45 9.09 -5.82
N SER A 215 7.13 9.28 -5.82
CA SER A 215 6.19 8.17 -5.65
C SER A 215 6.21 7.24 -6.85
N ASN A 216 6.18 5.93 -6.61
CA ASN A 216 6.11 4.92 -7.66
C ASN A 216 4.76 4.90 -8.41
N MET A 217 3.83 5.78 -8.03
CA MET A 217 2.55 5.99 -8.70
C MET A 217 2.58 7.08 -9.77
N PHE A 218 3.59 7.92 -9.76
CA PHE A 218 3.77 9.03 -10.69
C PHE A 218 4.89 8.71 -11.69
N TYR A 219 4.56 7.86 -12.66
CA TYR A 219 5.52 7.28 -13.60
C TYR A 219 6.29 8.31 -14.43
N HIS A 220 5.61 9.40 -14.83
CA HIS A 220 6.25 10.45 -15.61
C HIS A 220 7.29 11.21 -14.79
N GLU A 221 6.90 11.68 -13.62
CA GLU A 221 7.75 12.41 -12.69
C GLU A 221 8.91 11.54 -12.18
N MET A 222 8.63 10.27 -11.91
CA MET A 222 9.66 9.30 -11.53
C MET A 222 10.71 9.14 -12.63
N ARG A 223 10.28 9.03 -13.89
CA ARG A 223 11.17 8.96 -15.05
C ARG A 223 12.02 10.22 -15.20
N GLU A 224 11.39 11.41 -15.11
CA GLU A 224 12.10 12.69 -15.22
C GLU A 224 13.21 12.81 -14.16
N LYS A 225 12.87 12.58 -12.89
CA LYS A 225 13.83 12.67 -11.79
C LYS A 225 14.95 11.63 -11.87
N LEU A 226 14.66 10.44 -12.40
CA LEU A 226 15.69 9.44 -12.64
C LEU A 226 16.64 9.86 -13.78
N HIS A 227 16.09 10.43 -14.87
CA HIS A 227 16.89 10.97 -15.96
C HIS A 227 17.74 12.17 -15.52
N GLU A 228 17.25 13.03 -14.60
CA GLU A 228 18.08 14.08 -14.01
C GLU A 228 19.35 13.54 -13.35
N LEU A 229 19.26 12.40 -12.63
CA LEU A 229 20.43 11.75 -12.04
C LEU A 229 21.42 11.27 -13.11
N LEU A 230 20.91 10.67 -14.17
CA LEU A 230 21.70 10.15 -15.27
C LEU A 230 22.36 11.30 -16.07
N ASP A 231 21.62 12.36 -16.33
CA ASP A 231 22.11 13.57 -17.01
C ASP A 231 23.15 14.33 -16.17
N ALA A 232 23.03 14.25 -14.83
CA ALA A 232 24.05 14.74 -13.90
C ALA A 232 25.35 13.92 -13.92
N GLY A 233 25.39 12.84 -14.73
CA GLY A 233 26.58 11.99 -14.92
C GLY A 233 26.78 10.97 -13.81
N CYS A 234 25.71 10.48 -13.18
CA CYS A 234 25.83 9.38 -12.23
C CYS A 234 26.15 8.07 -12.95
N ASP A 235 27.22 7.41 -12.52
CA ASP A 235 27.69 6.12 -13.04
C ASP A 235 26.99 4.95 -12.33
N THR A 236 26.56 5.19 -11.10
CA THR A 236 25.76 4.23 -10.30
C THR A 236 24.43 4.86 -9.94
N ILE A 237 23.33 4.17 -10.19
CA ILE A 237 22.00 4.49 -9.66
C ILE A 237 21.69 3.53 -8.53
N PHE A 238 21.53 4.08 -7.34
CA PHE A 238 21.16 3.36 -6.15
C PHE A 238 19.66 3.55 -5.89
N LEU A 239 18.88 2.49 -6.13
CA LEU A 239 17.45 2.43 -5.93
C LEU A 239 17.13 1.96 -4.52
N ILE A 240 16.23 2.65 -3.83
CA ILE A 240 15.78 2.26 -2.50
C ILE A 240 14.31 2.65 -2.29
N ALA A 241 13.59 1.86 -1.52
CA ALA A 241 12.26 2.20 -1.04
C ALA A 241 12.27 2.35 0.49
N PRO A 242 11.70 3.43 1.05
CA PRO A 242 11.57 3.60 2.49
C PRO A 242 10.41 2.74 3.04
N MET A 243 10.49 1.41 2.84
CA MET A 243 9.47 0.45 3.27
C MET A 243 10.07 -0.54 4.27
N ALA A 244 9.25 -0.97 5.23
CA ALA A 244 9.67 -1.95 6.23
C ALA A 244 9.99 -3.30 5.59
N ILE A 245 9.16 -3.74 4.67
CA ILE A 245 9.29 -5.01 3.94
C ILE A 245 9.03 -4.74 2.46
N TYR A 246 9.89 -5.25 1.60
CA TYR A 246 9.67 -5.16 0.15
C TYR A 246 8.76 -6.28 -0.33
N SER A 247 7.80 -5.90 -1.17
CA SER A 247 6.93 -6.81 -1.88
C SER A 247 7.34 -6.93 -3.36
N HIS A 248 6.99 -8.06 -3.95
CA HIS A 248 7.10 -8.18 -5.41
C HIS A 248 6.13 -7.22 -6.10
N PHE A 249 4.94 -7.10 -5.54
CA PHE A 249 3.87 -6.30 -6.13
C PHE A 249 4.22 -4.81 -6.20
N GLU A 250 4.67 -4.22 -5.09
CA GLU A 250 4.91 -2.77 -5.02
C GLU A 250 6.36 -2.39 -5.37
N GLU A 251 7.33 -2.84 -4.60
CA GLU A 251 8.70 -2.33 -4.75
C GLU A 251 9.37 -2.88 -5.99
N PHE A 252 9.35 -4.22 -6.19
CA PHE A 252 10.07 -4.81 -7.31
C PHE A 252 9.37 -4.58 -8.65
N ASN A 253 8.05 -4.80 -8.73
CA ASN A 253 7.34 -4.74 -10.00
C ASN A 253 6.85 -3.32 -10.36
N SER A 254 6.54 -2.49 -9.39
CA SER A 254 6.04 -1.14 -9.65
C SER A 254 7.11 -0.07 -9.53
N GLY A 255 7.98 -0.17 -8.54
CA GLY A 255 9.06 0.79 -8.34
C GLY A 255 10.29 0.47 -9.19
N PHE A 256 11.03 -0.55 -8.76
CA PHE A 256 12.36 -0.83 -9.33
C PHE A 256 12.33 -1.24 -10.79
N ARG A 257 11.37 -2.08 -11.22
CA ARG A 257 11.25 -2.47 -12.64
C ARG A 257 11.13 -1.24 -13.55
N HIS A 258 10.28 -0.28 -13.19
CA HIS A 258 10.15 0.93 -13.99
C HIS A 258 11.43 1.77 -13.99
N CYS A 259 12.14 1.82 -12.86
CA CYS A 259 13.45 2.47 -12.83
C CYS A 259 14.44 1.81 -13.81
N PHE A 260 14.50 0.48 -13.86
CA PHE A 260 15.32 -0.23 -14.85
C PHE A 260 14.89 0.10 -16.28
N GLU A 261 13.60 0.08 -16.58
CA GLU A 261 13.06 0.44 -17.91
C GLU A 261 13.47 1.87 -18.32
N TYR A 262 13.41 2.83 -17.42
CA TYR A 262 13.79 4.23 -17.69
C TYR A 262 15.30 4.41 -17.84
N ILE A 263 16.11 3.65 -17.11
CA ILE A 263 17.57 3.64 -17.29
C ILE A 263 17.92 3.07 -18.68
N GLU A 264 17.28 1.98 -19.12
CA GLU A 264 17.51 1.42 -20.45
C GLU A 264 17.06 2.40 -21.55
N GLU A 265 15.91 3.04 -21.39
CA GLU A 265 15.45 4.09 -22.32
C GLU A 265 16.45 5.25 -22.43
N TRP A 266 17.03 5.68 -21.32
CA TRP A 266 18.06 6.70 -21.32
C TRP A 266 19.34 6.24 -22.02
N LYS A 267 19.77 5.01 -21.77
CA LYS A 267 20.96 4.39 -22.43
C LYS A 267 20.80 4.28 -23.94
N GLU A 268 19.60 3.99 -24.44
CA GLU A 268 19.33 3.99 -25.88
C GLU A 268 19.63 5.33 -26.54
N LYS A 269 19.39 6.44 -25.83
CA LYS A 269 19.68 7.81 -26.27
C LYS A 269 21.15 8.21 -26.05
N HIS A 270 21.88 7.47 -25.22
CA HIS A 270 23.27 7.74 -24.83
C HIS A 270 24.16 6.49 -25.06
N PRO A 271 24.36 6.09 -26.34
CA PRO A 271 25.07 4.85 -26.65
C PRO A 271 26.50 4.87 -26.09
N GLY A 272 26.91 3.75 -25.51
CA GLY A 272 28.22 3.58 -24.88
C GLY A 272 28.30 3.99 -23.40
N LYS A 273 27.30 4.66 -22.84
CA LYS A 273 27.21 4.90 -21.39
C LYS A 273 26.87 3.63 -20.64
N LYS A 274 27.63 3.38 -19.58
CA LYS A 274 27.36 2.27 -18.64
C LYS A 274 26.79 2.86 -17.36
N VAL A 275 25.76 2.22 -16.85
CA VAL A 275 25.14 2.60 -15.58
C VAL A 275 25.02 1.33 -14.72
N LYS A 276 25.64 1.35 -13.57
CA LYS A 276 25.47 0.30 -12.56
C LYS A 276 24.19 0.60 -11.79
N VAL A 277 23.40 -0.42 -11.50
CA VAL A 277 22.20 -0.28 -10.67
C VAL A 277 22.39 -1.10 -9.41
N ILE A 278 22.04 -0.53 -8.26
CA ILE A 278 22.05 -1.19 -6.96
C ILE A 278 20.65 -1.03 -6.36
N ILE A 279 20.09 -2.10 -5.83
CA ILE A 279 18.85 -2.05 -5.04
C ILE A 279 19.23 -2.17 -3.56
N GLY A 280 18.82 -1.19 -2.74
CA GLY A 280 19.07 -1.16 -1.32
C GLY A 280 18.23 -2.15 -0.52
N SER A 281 18.65 -2.42 0.72
CA SER A 281 17.91 -3.25 1.65
C SER A 281 16.65 -2.54 2.16
N GLN A 282 15.65 -3.31 2.51
CA GLN A 282 14.44 -2.82 3.19
C GLN A 282 14.76 -2.22 4.56
N MET A 283 13.97 -1.25 5.04
CA MET A 283 14.22 -0.61 6.34
C MET A 283 14.09 -1.57 7.52
N GLY A 284 13.27 -2.62 7.40
CA GLY A 284 13.06 -3.62 8.44
C GLY A 284 14.32 -4.41 8.82
N ASP A 285 15.33 -4.46 7.95
CA ASP A 285 16.61 -5.10 8.26
C ASP A 285 17.40 -4.33 9.33
N PHE A 286 17.06 -3.04 9.56
CA PHE A 286 17.76 -2.15 10.48
C PHE A 286 17.00 -2.02 11.81
N GLN A 287 17.75 -2.19 12.90
CA GLN A 287 17.21 -2.18 14.26
C GLN A 287 16.40 -0.94 14.63
N PRO A 288 16.75 0.29 14.19
CA PRO A 288 15.98 1.47 14.59
C PRO A 288 14.49 1.42 14.20
N LEU A 289 14.12 0.78 13.07
CA LEU A 289 12.70 0.66 12.75
C LEU A 289 11.94 -0.19 13.79
N ARG A 290 12.52 -1.32 14.21
CA ARG A 290 11.90 -2.14 15.27
C ARG A 290 11.80 -1.37 16.58
N GLN A 291 12.84 -0.58 16.90
CA GLN A 291 12.84 0.25 18.10
C GLN A 291 11.70 1.28 18.09
N ALA A 292 11.35 1.85 16.93
CA ALA A 292 10.20 2.77 16.82
C ALA A 292 8.90 2.12 17.30
N PHE A 293 8.63 0.91 16.83
CA PHE A 293 7.43 0.16 17.24
C PHE A 293 7.48 -0.29 18.70
N LEU A 294 8.65 -0.70 19.18
CA LEU A 294 8.81 -1.12 20.59
C LEU A 294 8.63 0.05 21.56
N GLU A 295 9.17 1.23 21.26
CA GLU A 295 8.96 2.43 22.10
C GLU A 295 7.48 2.84 22.09
N MET A 296 6.83 2.80 20.92
CA MET A 296 5.41 3.11 20.80
C MET A 296 4.53 2.13 21.58
N LEU A 297 4.82 0.84 21.46
CA LEU A 297 4.11 -0.18 22.25
C LEU A 297 4.40 -0.04 23.74
N LYS A 298 5.65 0.22 24.13
CA LYS A 298 6.02 0.45 25.54
C LYS A 298 5.20 1.59 26.13
N ASP A 299 5.14 2.72 25.45
CA ASP A 299 4.37 3.87 25.93
C ASP A 299 2.89 3.54 26.10
N ARG A 300 2.35 2.63 25.27
CA ARG A 300 1.00 2.11 25.44
C ARG A 300 0.87 1.20 26.65
N LEU A 301 1.78 0.23 26.80
CA LEU A 301 1.76 -0.72 27.91
C LEU A 301 1.95 -0.01 29.27
N ASP A 302 2.73 1.07 29.32
CA ASP A 302 2.94 1.88 30.52
C ASP A 302 1.63 2.54 31.04
N THR A 303 0.59 2.65 30.20
CA THR A 303 -0.73 3.19 30.60
C THR A 303 -1.67 2.14 31.17
N LEU A 304 -1.34 0.87 31.05
CA LEU A 304 -2.24 -0.22 31.45
C LEU A 304 -2.08 -0.58 32.94
N PRO A 305 -3.18 -0.93 33.64
CA PRO A 305 -3.11 -1.36 35.04
C PRO A 305 -2.31 -2.67 35.22
N GLU A 306 -1.56 -2.75 36.31
CA GLU A 306 -0.93 -4.02 36.73
C GLU A 306 -2.02 -5.10 36.97
N GLY A 307 -1.71 -6.35 36.61
CA GLY A 307 -2.62 -7.48 36.74
C GLY A 307 -3.62 -7.65 35.60
N SER A 308 -3.69 -6.69 34.66
CA SER A 308 -4.57 -6.81 33.47
C SER A 308 -4.13 -7.99 32.58
N ASP A 309 -5.11 -8.65 31.96
CA ASP A 309 -4.88 -9.62 30.89
C ASP A 309 -4.69 -8.88 29.55
N VAL A 310 -3.54 -9.05 28.91
CA VAL A 310 -3.16 -8.29 27.72
C VAL A 310 -2.80 -9.19 26.55
N MET A 311 -3.42 -8.95 25.40
CA MET A 311 -3.02 -9.53 24.11
C MET A 311 -2.42 -8.43 23.21
N VAL A 312 -1.31 -8.74 22.53
CA VAL A 312 -0.73 -7.88 21.49
C VAL A 312 -0.79 -8.60 20.16
N ALA A 313 -1.44 -7.99 19.19
CA ALA A 313 -1.50 -8.43 17.79
C ALA A 313 -0.44 -7.68 16.99
N VAL A 314 0.65 -8.35 16.63
CA VAL A 314 1.66 -7.85 15.71
C VAL A 314 1.13 -8.02 14.30
N THR A 315 0.71 -6.91 13.70
CA THR A 315 -0.09 -6.90 12.49
C THR A 315 0.74 -6.52 11.28
N VAL A 316 0.71 -7.37 10.27
CA VAL A 316 1.28 -7.09 8.95
C VAL A 316 0.16 -6.69 7.98
N HIS A 317 0.50 -5.96 6.92
CA HIS A 317 -0.47 -5.62 5.89
C HIS A 317 -1.09 -6.87 5.27
N GLY A 318 -0.27 -7.86 4.95
CA GLY A 318 -0.70 -9.04 4.22
C GLY A 318 -0.61 -8.86 2.71
N MET A 319 -0.72 -9.98 1.99
CA MET A 319 -0.66 -10.03 0.53
C MET A 319 -1.65 -11.08 0.03
N PRO A 320 -2.15 -11.00 -1.21
CA PRO A 320 -3.01 -12.02 -1.80
C PRO A 320 -2.19 -13.26 -2.20
N TRP A 321 -1.71 -14.01 -1.21
CA TRP A 321 -0.73 -15.09 -1.28
C TRP A 321 -0.94 -16.12 -2.38
N ASP A 322 -2.18 -16.57 -2.56
CA ASP A 322 -2.48 -17.60 -3.53
C ASP A 322 -2.71 -17.04 -4.95
N HIS A 323 -2.87 -15.74 -5.09
CA HIS A 323 -2.91 -15.06 -6.38
C HIS A 323 -1.50 -14.73 -6.88
N PHE A 324 -0.59 -14.41 -5.97
CA PHE A 324 0.82 -14.32 -6.26
C PHE A 324 1.45 -15.69 -5.99
N LYS A 325 1.62 -16.52 -6.98
CA LYS A 325 2.29 -17.81 -6.82
C LYS A 325 3.73 -17.66 -6.30
N TRP A 326 4.25 -16.46 -6.32
CA TRP A 326 5.53 -16.08 -5.76
C TRP A 326 5.49 -14.63 -5.29
N GLU A 327 5.94 -14.38 -4.05
CA GLU A 327 5.98 -13.05 -3.44
C GLU A 327 7.29 -12.87 -2.68
N ALA A 328 8.01 -11.78 -2.97
CA ALA A 328 9.26 -11.44 -2.29
C ALA A 328 9.06 -11.25 -0.79
N TRP A 329 7.93 -10.68 -0.42
CA TRP A 329 7.55 -10.44 0.96
C TRP A 329 7.62 -11.71 1.81
N LEU A 330 7.19 -12.86 1.31
CA LEU A 330 7.30 -14.14 2.03
C LEU A 330 8.73 -14.53 2.40
N GLN A 331 9.72 -14.05 1.64
CA GLN A 331 11.13 -14.32 1.90
C GLN A 331 11.81 -13.23 2.72
N LEU A 332 11.33 -12.00 2.64
CA LEU A 332 11.93 -10.83 3.27
C LEU A 332 11.31 -10.49 4.63
N ALA A 333 10.00 -10.72 4.78
CA ALA A 333 9.26 -10.42 6.01
C ALA A 333 9.80 -11.13 7.25
N PRO A 334 10.19 -12.44 7.22
CA PRO A 334 10.67 -13.13 8.41
C PRO A 334 11.87 -12.45 9.07
N ALA A 335 12.77 -11.87 8.30
CA ALA A 335 13.96 -11.20 8.84
C ALA A 335 13.62 -10.02 9.75
N TYR A 336 12.54 -9.32 9.48
CA TYR A 336 12.05 -8.17 10.24
C TYR A 336 10.95 -8.56 11.24
N ARG A 337 9.87 -9.14 10.73
CA ARG A 337 8.65 -9.48 11.48
C ARG A 337 8.95 -10.42 12.65
N ASP A 338 9.70 -11.51 12.40
CA ASP A 338 9.93 -12.53 13.44
C ASP A 338 10.82 -11.99 14.56
N LYS A 339 11.79 -11.12 14.22
CA LYS A 339 12.60 -10.44 15.23
C LYS A 339 11.75 -9.49 16.06
N LEU A 340 10.95 -8.66 15.43
CA LEU A 340 10.07 -7.72 16.15
C LEU A 340 9.05 -8.46 17.00
N PHE A 341 8.50 -9.56 16.51
CA PHE A 341 7.59 -10.42 17.28
C PHE A 341 8.22 -10.94 18.57
N GLU A 342 9.45 -11.46 18.51
CA GLU A 342 10.16 -11.92 19.70
C GLU A 342 10.53 -10.76 20.63
N GLU A 343 10.95 -9.61 20.10
CA GLU A 343 11.21 -8.41 20.88
C GLU A 343 9.95 -7.89 21.60
N VAL A 344 8.78 -7.96 20.94
CA VAL A 344 7.47 -7.63 21.56
C VAL A 344 7.14 -8.61 22.67
N LYS A 345 7.31 -9.91 22.46
CA LYS A 345 7.11 -10.91 23.52
C LYS A 345 7.99 -10.61 24.73
N GLU A 346 9.27 -10.35 24.49
CA GLU A 346 10.20 -9.99 25.57
C GLU A 346 9.77 -8.70 26.29
N LEU A 347 9.32 -7.69 25.53
CA LEU A 347 8.84 -6.42 26.13
C LEU A 347 7.65 -6.66 27.06
N VAL A 348 6.65 -7.42 26.62
CA VAL A 348 5.43 -7.67 27.39
C VAL A 348 5.74 -8.41 28.70
N THR A 349 6.74 -9.32 28.73
CA THR A 349 7.14 -10.05 29.95
C THR A 349 7.77 -9.15 31.02
N LYS A 350 8.17 -7.92 30.70
CA LYS A 350 8.73 -6.97 31.66
C LYS A 350 7.68 -6.31 32.53
N TYR A 351 6.40 -6.49 32.20
CA TYR A 351 5.25 -5.93 32.91
C TYR A 351 4.62 -6.96 33.87
N LYS A 352 4.01 -6.47 34.92
CA LYS A 352 3.28 -7.30 35.88
C LYS A 352 1.82 -7.47 35.43
N PHE A 353 1.62 -7.93 34.23
CA PHE A 353 0.32 -8.30 33.72
C PHE A 353 -0.14 -9.66 34.26
N GLY A 354 -1.43 -9.94 34.19
CA GLY A 354 -1.99 -11.25 34.48
C GLY A 354 -1.62 -12.23 33.36
N ARG A 355 -2.55 -12.55 32.51
CA ARG A 355 -2.33 -13.36 31.34
C ARG A 355 -1.83 -12.49 30.18
N THR A 356 -0.79 -12.93 29.49
CA THR A 356 -0.28 -12.25 28.30
C THR A 356 -0.24 -13.17 27.09
N ASN A 357 -0.52 -12.63 25.91
CA ASN A 357 -0.37 -13.33 24.63
C ASN A 357 0.14 -12.37 23.57
N VAL A 358 0.96 -12.86 22.65
CA VAL A 358 1.40 -12.11 21.46
C VAL A 358 1.12 -12.98 20.25
N VAL A 359 0.42 -12.45 19.27
CA VAL A 359 0.03 -13.17 18.05
C VAL A 359 0.45 -12.37 16.82
N THR A 360 0.75 -13.07 15.73
CA THR A 360 0.99 -12.45 14.42
C THR A 360 -0.29 -12.49 13.60
N CYS A 361 -0.68 -11.35 13.05
CA CYS A 361 -1.92 -11.19 12.29
C CYS A 361 -1.65 -10.48 10.96
N GLN A 362 -2.65 -10.48 10.10
CA GLN A 362 -2.66 -9.63 8.89
C GLN A 362 -3.99 -8.88 8.77
N ASP A 363 -3.95 -7.68 8.25
CA ASP A 363 -5.13 -6.82 8.07
C ASP A 363 -5.74 -6.99 6.68
N GLU A 364 -4.93 -6.80 5.66
CA GLU A 364 -5.34 -6.93 4.28
C GLU A 364 -5.25 -8.37 3.79
N PHE A 365 -6.11 -8.71 2.82
CA PHE A 365 -6.09 -10.02 2.15
C PHE A 365 -6.20 -11.23 3.09
N ALA A 366 -6.76 -11.03 4.30
CA ALA A 366 -6.97 -12.10 5.28
C ALA A 366 -8.22 -12.95 5.01
N ASP A 367 -9.08 -12.52 4.11
CA ASP A 367 -10.30 -13.27 3.75
C ASP A 367 -9.97 -14.56 2.99
N PRO A 368 -10.79 -15.63 3.14
CA PRO A 368 -10.55 -16.89 2.45
C PRO A 368 -10.50 -16.80 0.92
N ILE A 369 -11.02 -15.73 0.32
CA ILE A 369 -10.92 -15.49 -1.12
C ILE A 369 -9.49 -15.09 -1.53
N TRP A 370 -8.76 -14.43 -0.64
CA TRP A 370 -7.41 -13.95 -0.88
C TRP A 370 -6.33 -14.84 -0.27
N ASP A 371 -6.63 -15.41 0.90
CA ASP A 371 -5.78 -16.34 1.63
C ASP A 371 -6.58 -17.63 1.97
N PRO A 372 -6.91 -18.47 0.98
CA PRO A 372 -7.67 -19.69 1.22
C PRO A 372 -6.95 -20.70 2.12
N LYS A 373 -5.64 -20.60 2.27
CA LYS A 373 -4.87 -21.44 3.21
C LYS A 373 -4.76 -20.84 4.59
N GLN A 374 -5.22 -19.60 4.76
CA GLN A 374 -5.18 -18.88 6.04
C GLN A 374 -3.77 -18.90 6.67
N HIS A 375 -2.79 -18.41 5.93
CA HIS A 375 -1.40 -18.33 6.39
C HIS A 375 -1.25 -17.51 7.66
N TYR A 376 -2.10 -16.50 7.83
CA TYR A 376 -2.17 -15.66 9.03
C TYR A 376 -3.60 -15.51 9.53
N LEU A 377 -3.72 -15.36 10.84
CA LEU A 377 -4.97 -14.93 11.46
C LEU A 377 -5.26 -13.49 11.05
N SER A 378 -6.51 -13.16 10.70
CA SER A 378 -6.87 -11.74 10.54
C SER A 378 -6.83 -11.03 11.89
N THR A 379 -6.44 -9.76 11.89
CA THR A 379 -6.39 -8.93 13.12
C THR A 379 -7.75 -8.85 13.79
N ASN A 380 -8.83 -8.73 13.03
CA ASN A 380 -10.20 -8.77 13.56
C ASN A 380 -10.48 -10.09 14.31
N ARG A 381 -10.13 -11.25 13.74
CA ARG A 381 -10.30 -12.53 14.42
C ARG A 381 -9.45 -12.65 15.68
N ALA A 382 -8.25 -12.09 15.68
CA ALA A 382 -7.42 -12.04 16.88
C ALA A 382 -8.10 -11.22 17.98
N TYR A 383 -8.66 -10.07 17.63
CA TYR A 383 -9.43 -9.25 18.59
C TYR A 383 -10.66 -9.99 19.13
N TRP A 384 -11.45 -10.61 18.26
CA TRP A 384 -12.59 -11.41 18.69
C TRP A 384 -12.18 -12.62 19.56
N SER A 385 -11.03 -13.24 19.30
CA SER A 385 -10.48 -14.27 20.17
C SER A 385 -10.16 -13.70 21.56
N ALA A 386 -9.49 -12.54 21.62
CA ALA A 386 -9.19 -11.88 22.89
C ALA A 386 -10.46 -11.52 23.67
N ILE A 387 -11.49 -11.03 22.99
CA ILE A 387 -12.80 -10.71 23.58
C ILE A 387 -13.44 -11.97 24.16
N ASN A 388 -13.53 -13.04 23.38
CA ASN A 388 -14.15 -14.30 23.77
C ASN A 388 -13.40 -14.99 24.91
N ASP A 389 -12.07 -14.87 24.93
CA ASP A 389 -11.20 -15.41 25.97
C ASP A 389 -11.15 -14.50 27.21
N GLY A 390 -11.82 -13.33 27.16
CA GLY A 390 -11.95 -12.41 28.28
C GLY A 390 -10.66 -11.71 28.65
N TYR A 391 -9.84 -11.30 27.70
CA TYR A 391 -8.75 -10.35 27.92
C TYR A 391 -9.30 -8.98 28.29
N ASP A 392 -8.52 -8.23 29.09
CA ASP A 392 -8.89 -6.85 29.42
C ASP A 392 -8.47 -5.88 28.31
N TYR A 393 -7.35 -6.17 27.66
CA TYR A 393 -6.80 -5.35 26.57
C TYR A 393 -6.38 -6.21 25.38
N ALA A 394 -6.70 -5.74 24.18
CA ALA A 394 -6.21 -6.28 22.91
C ALA A 394 -5.60 -5.13 22.07
N ILE A 395 -4.29 -5.16 21.84
CA ILE A 395 -3.56 -4.05 21.22
C ILE A 395 -3.06 -4.49 19.85
N GLY A 396 -3.47 -3.80 18.79
CA GLY A 396 -2.94 -3.97 17.44
C GLY A 396 -1.74 -3.08 17.18
N LEU A 397 -0.67 -3.66 16.65
CA LEU A 397 0.56 -2.99 16.30
C LEU A 397 0.83 -3.19 14.81
N PRO A 398 0.47 -2.24 13.92
CA PRO A 398 0.68 -2.34 12.48
C PRO A 398 2.15 -2.03 12.15
N ILE A 399 2.93 -3.06 11.83
CA ILE A 399 4.40 -2.97 11.80
C ILE A 399 5.01 -2.64 10.44
N GLU A 400 4.24 -2.54 9.37
CA GLU A 400 4.78 -2.37 8.02
C GLU A 400 4.84 -0.91 7.55
N PHE A 401 4.01 -0.05 8.10
CA PHE A 401 3.95 1.34 7.68
C PHE A 401 4.82 2.25 8.56
N PHE A 402 5.44 3.22 7.92
CA PHE A 402 6.34 4.18 8.57
C PHE A 402 5.76 5.61 8.64
N ALA A 403 4.61 5.83 8.03
CA ALA A 403 3.84 7.07 8.07
C ALA A 403 2.35 6.74 7.95
N GLU A 404 1.50 7.57 8.56
CA GLU A 404 0.05 7.40 8.47
C GLU A 404 -0.44 7.61 7.03
N ASN A 405 -1.28 6.71 6.57
CA ASN A 405 -1.83 6.70 5.22
C ASN A 405 -3.32 6.30 5.24
N SER A 406 -3.94 6.13 4.09
CA SER A 406 -5.34 5.71 4.02
C SER A 406 -5.59 4.35 4.66
N ASP A 407 -4.64 3.43 4.54
CA ASP A 407 -4.82 2.08 5.08
C ASP A 407 -4.72 2.08 6.60
N THR A 408 -3.73 2.78 7.18
CA THR A 408 -3.57 2.85 8.63
C THR A 408 -4.63 3.69 9.31
N LEU A 409 -5.05 4.80 8.70
CA LEU A 409 -6.05 5.69 9.30
C LEU A 409 -7.47 5.16 9.16
N MET A 410 -7.73 4.34 8.17
CA MET A 410 -9.06 3.93 7.86
C MET A 410 -9.19 2.44 7.60
N HIS A 411 -8.54 1.92 6.58
CA HIS A 411 -8.80 0.57 6.11
C HIS A 411 -8.37 -0.49 7.14
N HIS A 412 -7.17 -0.35 7.70
CA HIS A 412 -6.71 -1.24 8.76
C HIS A 412 -7.52 -1.07 10.04
N ALA A 413 -7.71 0.17 10.46
CA ALA A 413 -8.53 0.44 11.64
C ALA A 413 -9.97 -0.05 11.47
N MET A 414 -10.54 0.11 10.28
CA MET A 414 -11.88 -0.35 9.95
C MET A 414 -11.99 -1.87 9.99
N LYS A 415 -11.10 -2.57 9.31
CA LYS A 415 -11.12 -4.04 9.29
C LYS A 415 -10.83 -4.64 10.65
N CYS A 416 -9.99 -4.01 11.45
CA CYS A 416 -9.73 -4.45 12.81
C CYS A 416 -10.99 -4.42 13.68
N PHE A 417 -11.87 -3.47 13.46
CA PHE A 417 -13.09 -3.26 14.26
C PHE A 417 -14.38 -3.77 13.59
N GLU A 418 -14.29 -4.48 12.50
CA GLU A 418 -15.45 -5.00 11.82
C GLU A 418 -16.34 -5.83 12.75
N ASN A 419 -17.66 -5.54 12.73
CA ASN A 419 -18.69 -6.14 13.57
C ASN A 419 -18.61 -5.80 15.08
N PHE A 420 -17.94 -4.72 15.47
CA PHE A 420 -18.01 -4.21 16.83
C PHE A 420 -19.25 -3.35 17.01
N ASP A 421 -19.90 -3.46 18.18
CA ASP A 421 -21.20 -2.80 18.45
C ASP A 421 -21.14 -1.25 18.38
N GLN A 422 -19.97 -0.67 18.63
CA GLN A 422 -19.76 0.77 18.66
C GLN A 422 -19.00 1.29 17.42
N TYR A 423 -18.74 0.43 16.47
CA TYR A 423 -17.97 0.80 15.29
C TYR A 423 -18.90 1.29 14.19
N ASP A 424 -18.77 2.56 13.83
CA ASP A 424 -19.29 3.11 12.60
C ASP A 424 -18.13 3.43 11.67
N ILE A 425 -18.13 2.81 10.50
CA ILE A 425 -17.15 3.06 9.44
C ILE A 425 -17.19 4.51 8.95
N GLU A 426 -18.31 5.18 9.18
CA GLU A 426 -18.58 6.54 8.75
C GLU A 426 -18.13 7.58 9.76
N ASP A 427 -17.76 7.14 10.96
CA ASP A 427 -17.20 8.03 11.94
C ASP A 427 -15.98 8.76 11.37
N PRO A 428 -15.99 10.08 11.29
CA PRO A 428 -14.85 10.81 10.80
C PRO A 428 -13.64 10.50 11.67
N VAL A 429 -12.51 10.20 11.02
CA VAL A 429 -11.25 10.03 11.73
C VAL A 429 -10.87 11.38 12.33
N ASP A 430 -11.05 11.53 13.63
CA ASP A 430 -10.63 12.72 14.36
C ASP A 430 -9.13 12.65 14.64
N TYR A 431 -8.35 13.22 13.73
CA TYR A 431 -6.90 13.26 13.83
C TYR A 431 -6.44 14.70 13.66
N PRO A 432 -6.36 15.45 14.77
CA PRO A 432 -6.19 16.91 14.72
C PRO A 432 -4.82 17.36 14.22
N ASP A 433 -3.79 16.59 14.49
CA ASP A 433 -2.44 16.85 14.03
C ASP A 433 -1.65 15.54 13.87
N TRP A 434 -0.54 15.62 13.15
CA TRP A 434 0.32 14.47 12.84
C TRP A 434 1.52 14.37 13.78
N SER A 435 1.39 14.90 14.98
CA SER A 435 2.48 14.90 15.98
C SER A 435 2.53 13.63 16.81
N ALA A 436 1.48 12.80 16.76
CA ALA A 436 1.38 11.53 17.48
C ALA A 436 0.77 10.44 16.60
N PRO A 437 0.98 9.15 16.89
CA PRO A 437 0.31 8.05 16.21
C PRO A 437 -1.22 8.17 16.29
N TYR A 438 -1.90 7.78 15.23
CA TYR A 438 -3.34 7.62 15.27
C TYR A 438 -3.71 6.41 16.15
N VAL A 439 -4.42 6.66 17.21
CA VAL A 439 -4.87 5.61 18.12
C VAL A 439 -6.38 5.59 18.15
N ARG A 440 -6.97 4.43 17.91
CA ARG A 440 -8.40 4.20 18.05
C ARG A 440 -8.64 3.10 19.08
N GLU A 441 -9.53 3.38 20.04
CA GLU A 441 -9.92 2.44 21.07
C GLU A 441 -11.43 2.26 21.07
N LEU A 442 -11.86 1.00 21.08
CA LEU A 442 -13.25 0.60 21.27
C LEU A 442 -13.35 -0.43 22.37
N VAL A 443 -14.46 -0.41 23.11
CA VAL A 443 -14.74 -1.40 24.16
C VAL A 443 -15.80 -2.36 23.67
N GLN A 444 -15.43 -3.65 23.58
CA GLN A 444 -16.35 -4.72 23.23
C GLN A 444 -16.46 -5.70 24.41
N GLY A 445 -17.66 -5.77 25.01
CA GLY A 445 -17.82 -6.45 26.29
C GLY A 445 -17.01 -5.77 27.40
N LYS A 446 -16.04 -6.49 27.98
CA LYS A 446 -15.08 -5.91 28.95
C LYS A 446 -13.73 -5.56 28.32
N THR A 447 -13.50 -5.95 27.08
CA THR A 447 -12.19 -5.86 26.43
C THR A 447 -12.03 -4.50 25.76
N HIS A 448 -10.98 -3.80 26.13
CA HIS A 448 -10.49 -2.61 25.43
C HIS A 448 -9.67 -3.04 24.21
N VAL A 449 -10.16 -2.77 23.02
CA VAL A 449 -9.47 -3.08 21.76
C VAL A 449 -8.87 -1.80 21.21
N ILE A 450 -7.54 -1.79 21.07
CA ILE A 450 -6.75 -0.61 20.75
C ILE A 450 -6.00 -0.83 19.46
N TYR A 451 -6.27 -0.02 18.45
CA TYR A 451 -5.42 0.15 17.29
C TYR A 451 -4.37 1.22 17.61
N ASN A 452 -3.09 0.84 17.63
CA ASN A 452 -2.03 1.70 18.19
C ASN A 452 -1.31 2.59 17.17
N GLY A 453 -1.74 2.59 15.90
CA GLY A 453 -1.18 3.44 14.84
C GLY A 453 0.24 3.08 14.42
N VAL A 454 0.89 3.98 13.70
CA VAL A 454 2.26 3.83 13.18
C VAL A 454 3.22 4.87 13.78
N PRO A 455 4.55 4.66 13.67
CA PRO A 455 5.54 5.49 14.38
C PRO A 455 5.74 6.88 13.76
N VAL A 456 4.84 7.78 14.07
CA VAL A 456 4.94 9.22 13.75
C VAL A 456 5.34 10.05 14.97
N GLY A 457 5.50 11.36 14.81
CA GLY A 457 5.84 12.30 15.86
C GLY A 457 7.19 11.94 16.51
N LYS A 458 7.22 11.77 17.83
CA LYS A 458 8.45 11.50 18.59
C LYS A 458 9.17 10.20 18.18
N TYR A 459 8.48 9.24 17.58
CA TYR A 459 9.04 7.96 17.14
C TYR A 459 9.68 8.06 15.75
N GLN A 460 9.34 9.10 14.98
CA GLN A 460 9.80 9.29 13.60
C GLN A 460 11.33 9.38 13.48
N LYS A 461 12.03 9.83 14.55
CA LYS A 461 13.50 9.81 14.62
C LYS A 461 14.11 8.43 14.34
N HIS A 462 13.47 7.37 14.79
CA HIS A 462 13.92 6.00 14.58
C HIS A 462 13.64 5.52 13.16
N VAL A 463 12.51 5.92 12.58
CA VAL A 463 12.18 5.68 11.18
C VAL A 463 13.24 6.33 10.28
N MET A 464 13.53 7.61 10.53
CA MET A 464 14.59 8.33 9.80
C MET A 464 15.97 7.68 9.98
N GLU A 465 16.29 7.20 11.17
CA GLU A 465 17.56 6.51 11.41
C GLU A 465 17.64 5.17 10.69
N ALA A 466 16.54 4.40 10.63
CA ALA A 466 16.49 3.15 9.86
C ALA A 466 16.72 3.42 8.36
N PHE A 467 16.06 4.44 7.82
CA PHE A 467 16.25 4.82 6.42
C PHE A 467 17.65 5.36 6.14
N TYR A 468 18.19 6.16 7.07
CA TYR A 468 19.59 6.61 7.00
C TYR A 468 20.55 5.44 6.92
N GLN A 469 20.43 4.45 7.82
CA GLN A 469 21.29 3.27 7.84
C GLN A 469 21.13 2.41 6.59
N ALA A 470 19.92 2.30 6.04
CA ALA A 470 19.68 1.58 4.80
C ALA A 470 20.45 2.21 3.62
N VAL A 471 20.45 3.53 3.52
CA VAL A 471 21.21 4.24 2.46
C VAL A 471 22.71 4.23 2.77
N ASP A 472 23.09 4.52 3.99
CA ASP A 472 24.50 4.62 4.43
C ASP A 472 25.25 3.28 4.28
N SER A 473 24.57 2.16 4.50
CA SER A 473 25.14 0.80 4.37
C SER A 473 25.72 0.52 2.97
N VAL A 474 25.17 1.16 1.94
CA VAL A 474 25.67 1.05 0.56
C VAL A 474 26.69 2.15 0.28
N LEU A 475 26.35 3.41 0.59
CA LEU A 475 27.24 4.54 0.27
C LEU A 475 28.60 4.46 0.98
N SER A 476 28.65 3.91 2.20
CA SER A 476 29.89 3.74 2.95
C SER A 476 30.86 2.71 2.37
N GLN A 477 30.38 1.83 1.48
CA GLN A 477 31.21 0.86 0.75
C GLN A 477 31.94 1.48 -0.45
N ARG A 478 31.60 2.73 -0.81
CA ARG A 478 32.20 3.44 -1.93
C ARG A 478 33.71 3.56 -1.71
N LYS A 479 34.48 3.07 -2.65
CA LYS A 479 35.93 3.30 -2.67
C LYS A 479 36.14 4.78 -3.07
N GLU A 480 36.77 5.54 -2.22
CA GLU A 480 37.25 6.87 -2.61
C GLU A 480 38.23 6.69 -3.78
N SER A 481 37.88 7.24 -4.94
CA SER A 481 38.71 7.23 -6.14
C SER A 481 39.74 8.33 -6.09
#